data_3b8dfac95d65469fb555b3af3447ae37
#
_entry.id   3b8dfac95d65469fb555b3af3447ae37
#
_cell.length_a   1.000
_cell.length_b   1.000
_cell.length_c   1.000
_cell.angle_alpha   90.00
_cell.angle_beta   90.00
_cell.angle_gamma   90.00
#
_symmetry.space_group_name_H-M   'P 1'
#
loop_
_entity.id
_entity.type
_entity.pdbx_description
1 polymer ?
#
loop_
_entity_poly.entity_id
_entity_poly.type
_entity_poly.pdbx_seq_one_letter_code
_entity_poly.pdbx_strand_id
1 'polypeptide(L)'
;MKAVIFDMDGVIVDSEPIWIASKQQMLREQGIEVPDAYHHQLFGMTLRTMWTKIQADFNLPLSVDACITRGEAIRQAMRKDLPVKSIPGSIILIQRLFEAGIPLAIASSSSNKDIALAVDALGIRPYFQVLVSGEDCARSKP
;
A
#
# COMPACT_ATOMS: atom_id res chain seq x y z
N MET A 1 25.09 -10.71 7.81
CA MET A 1 23.64 -10.38 7.90
C MET A 1 22.89 -11.68 8.19
N LYS A 2 21.95 -11.69 9.16
CA LYS A 2 21.27 -12.94 9.57
C LYS A 2 19.96 -13.17 8.80
N ALA A 3 19.23 -12.10 8.48
CA ALA A 3 17.99 -12.10 7.70
C ALA A 3 17.68 -10.69 7.19
N VAL A 4 16.78 -10.58 6.20
CA VAL A 4 16.23 -9.29 5.74
C VAL A 4 14.72 -9.35 5.79
N ILE A 5 14.11 -8.30 6.34
CA ILE A 5 12.68 -8.11 6.38
C ILE A 5 12.35 -6.90 5.48
N PHE A 6 11.52 -7.11 4.49
CA PHE A 6 11.06 -6.07 3.58
C PHE A 6 9.69 -5.54 4.02
N ASP A 7 9.49 -4.24 3.90
CA ASP A 7 8.15 -3.70 3.72
C ASP A 7 7.67 -3.99 2.28
N MET A 8 6.38 -3.91 2.03
CA MET A 8 5.82 -4.20 0.70
C MET A 8 5.51 -2.92 -0.07
N ASP A 9 4.62 -2.09 0.46
CA ASP A 9 4.11 -0.90 -0.23
C ASP A 9 5.16 0.21 -0.28
N GLY A 10 5.50 0.68 -1.49
CA GLY A 10 6.55 1.68 -1.70
C GLY A 10 7.98 1.15 -1.57
N VAL A 11 8.17 -0.15 -1.31
CA VAL A 11 9.49 -0.80 -1.21
C VAL A 11 9.63 -1.90 -2.26
N ILE A 12 8.71 -2.84 -2.30
CA ILE A 12 8.66 -3.89 -3.32
C ILE A 12 7.66 -3.52 -4.41
N VAL A 13 6.48 -3.06 -4.01
CA VAL A 13 5.35 -2.73 -4.88
C VAL A 13 5.24 -1.22 -5.03
N ASP A 14 5.16 -0.75 -6.28
CA ASP A 14 4.80 0.63 -6.59
C ASP A 14 3.29 0.81 -6.44
N SER A 15 2.85 1.04 -5.23
CA SER A 15 1.44 1.23 -4.88
C SER A 15 0.99 2.69 -4.87
N GLU A 16 1.90 3.64 -4.99
CA GLU A 16 1.62 5.08 -4.94
C GLU A 16 0.57 5.54 -5.98
N PRO A 17 0.68 5.13 -7.27
CA PRO A 17 -0.29 5.55 -8.28
C PRO A 17 -1.73 5.13 -7.94
N ILE A 18 -1.92 3.94 -7.41
CA ILE A 18 -3.23 3.43 -6.98
C ILE A 18 -3.76 4.21 -5.77
N TRP A 19 -2.90 4.56 -4.82
CA TRP A 19 -3.25 5.39 -3.68
C TRP A 19 -3.71 6.79 -4.08
N ILE A 20 -3.02 7.41 -5.03
CA ILE A 20 -3.41 8.72 -5.58
C ILE A 20 -4.74 8.60 -6.32
N ALA A 21 -4.83 7.66 -7.26
CA ALA A 21 -6.02 7.49 -8.09
C ALA A 21 -7.29 7.19 -7.27
N SER A 22 -7.19 6.36 -6.22
CA SER A 22 -8.34 6.04 -5.37
C SER A 22 -8.82 7.26 -4.56
N LYS A 23 -7.91 8.09 -4.06
CA LYS A 23 -8.24 9.35 -3.38
C LYS A 23 -8.88 10.35 -4.34
N GLN A 24 -8.31 10.50 -5.54
CA GLN A 24 -8.85 11.36 -6.58
C GLN A 24 -10.28 10.94 -6.96
N GLN A 25 -10.51 9.64 -7.17
CA GLN A 25 -11.85 9.16 -7.49
C GLN A 25 -12.84 9.45 -6.37
N MET A 26 -12.46 9.18 -5.13
CA MET A 26 -13.33 9.46 -3.99
C MET A 26 -13.68 10.94 -3.87
N LEU A 27 -12.73 11.85 -4.10
CA LEU A 27 -12.96 13.30 -4.09
C LEU A 27 -13.84 13.74 -5.26
N ARG A 28 -13.64 13.18 -6.45
CA ARG A 28 -14.51 13.44 -7.62
C ARG A 28 -15.95 12.99 -7.38
N GLU A 29 -16.18 11.90 -6.67
CA GLU A 29 -17.54 11.48 -6.27
C GLU A 29 -18.24 12.52 -5.39
N GLN A 30 -17.48 13.40 -4.75
CA GLN A 30 -17.97 14.55 -3.96
C GLN A 30 -17.91 15.87 -4.74
N GLY A 31 -17.63 15.84 -6.04
CA GLY A 31 -17.51 17.03 -6.89
C GLY A 31 -16.24 17.84 -6.67
N ILE A 32 -15.21 17.25 -6.07
CA ILE A 32 -13.95 17.93 -5.70
C ILE A 32 -12.82 17.42 -6.60
N GLU A 33 -12.13 18.34 -7.26
CA GLU A 33 -10.90 18.06 -7.98
C GLU A 33 -9.71 18.72 -7.29
N VAL A 34 -8.64 17.95 -7.14
CA VAL A 34 -7.40 18.43 -6.51
C VAL A 34 -6.19 18.08 -7.39
N PRO A 35 -5.17 18.94 -7.42
CA PRO A 35 -3.94 18.65 -8.15
C PRO A 35 -3.13 17.54 -7.46
N ASP A 36 -2.29 16.84 -8.22
CA ASP A 36 -1.44 15.77 -7.69
C ASP A 36 -0.53 16.25 -6.55
N ALA A 37 -0.08 17.50 -6.60
CA ALA A 37 0.72 18.11 -5.53
C ALA A 37 0.03 18.08 -4.15
N TYR A 38 -1.31 18.11 -4.11
CA TYR A 38 -2.05 17.97 -2.87
C TYR A 38 -1.89 16.56 -2.28
N HIS A 39 -1.95 15.53 -3.13
CA HIS A 39 -1.79 14.15 -2.69
C HIS A 39 -0.40 13.86 -2.14
N HIS A 40 0.64 14.51 -2.69
CA HIS A 40 2.01 14.36 -2.18
C HIS A 40 2.19 14.91 -0.77
N GLN A 41 1.42 15.92 -0.37
CA GLN A 41 1.45 16.46 1.00
C GLN A 41 0.89 15.48 2.05
N LEU A 42 0.20 14.45 1.61
CA LEU A 42 -0.43 13.45 2.48
C LEU A 42 0.48 12.23 2.74
N PHE A 43 1.62 12.15 2.09
CA PHE A 43 2.54 11.03 2.27
C PHE A 43 3.12 11.01 3.70
N GLY A 44 3.29 9.81 4.22
CA GLY A 44 3.76 9.58 5.58
C GLY A 44 2.71 9.75 6.69
N MET A 45 1.51 10.19 6.34
CA MET A 45 0.40 10.26 7.30
C MET A 45 -0.23 8.88 7.51
N THR A 46 -0.73 8.64 8.73
CA THR A 46 -1.60 7.49 8.94
C THR A 46 -2.90 7.65 8.14
N LEU A 47 -3.55 6.54 7.79
CA LEU A 47 -4.79 6.57 7.02
C LEU A 47 -5.85 7.46 7.66
N ARG A 48 -6.01 7.39 8.97
CA ARG A 48 -6.97 8.22 9.72
C ARG A 48 -6.59 9.70 9.70
N THR A 49 -5.33 10.04 9.97
CA THR A 49 -4.85 11.43 9.93
C THR A 49 -5.03 12.04 8.55
N MET A 50 -4.71 11.28 7.50
CA MET A 50 -4.89 11.70 6.12
C MET A 50 -6.36 12.03 5.80
N TRP A 51 -7.28 11.12 6.11
CA TRP A 51 -8.70 11.36 5.85
C TRP A 51 -9.30 12.44 6.74
N THR A 52 -8.82 12.61 7.98
CA THR A 52 -9.21 13.74 8.85
C THR A 52 -8.80 15.07 8.22
N LYS A 53 -7.57 15.15 7.67
CA LYS A 53 -7.10 16.34 6.96
C LYS A 53 -7.92 16.63 5.71
N ILE A 54 -8.13 15.63 4.86
CA ILE A 54 -8.92 15.79 3.63
C ILE A 54 -10.35 16.24 3.95
N GLN A 55 -10.98 15.64 4.97
CA GLN A 55 -12.31 16.02 5.42
C GLN A 55 -12.35 17.50 5.83
N ALA A 56 -11.37 17.94 6.62
CA ALA A 56 -11.28 19.33 7.07
C ALA A 56 -11.01 20.32 5.93
N ASP A 57 -10.06 19.98 5.04
CA ASP A 57 -9.65 20.86 3.94
C ASP A 57 -10.79 21.10 2.94
N PHE A 58 -11.67 20.13 2.73
CA PHE A 58 -12.75 20.18 1.71
C PHE A 58 -14.15 20.14 2.31
N ASN A 59 -14.27 20.18 3.64
CA ASN A 59 -15.55 20.11 4.35
C ASN A 59 -16.44 18.95 3.84
N LEU A 60 -15.85 17.74 3.75
CA LEU A 60 -16.56 16.57 3.24
C LEU A 60 -17.75 16.22 4.14
N PRO A 61 -18.92 15.87 3.54
CA PRO A 61 -20.12 15.51 4.32
C PRO A 61 -20.03 14.10 4.93
N LEU A 62 -18.99 13.34 4.61
CA LEU A 62 -18.76 11.97 5.07
C LEU A 62 -17.93 11.97 6.35
N SER A 63 -18.22 11.05 7.27
CA SER A 63 -17.34 10.81 8.42
C SER A 63 -15.99 10.25 7.97
N VAL A 64 -14.96 10.43 8.79
CA VAL A 64 -13.61 9.90 8.53
C VAL A 64 -13.65 8.38 8.30
N ASP A 65 -14.45 7.65 9.08
CA ASP A 65 -14.58 6.20 8.92
C ASP A 65 -15.26 5.82 7.60
N ALA A 66 -16.27 6.59 7.18
CA ALA A 66 -16.89 6.39 5.86
C ALA A 66 -15.90 6.69 4.71
N CYS A 67 -15.07 7.70 4.85
CA CYS A 67 -14.00 8.01 3.88
C CYS A 67 -12.98 6.87 3.79
N ILE A 68 -12.56 6.33 4.92
CA ILE A 68 -11.63 5.18 4.99
C ILE A 68 -12.24 3.97 4.27
N THR A 69 -13.47 3.61 4.63
CA THR A 69 -14.17 2.45 4.05
C THR A 69 -14.39 2.61 2.56
N ARG A 70 -14.84 3.79 2.12
CA ARG A 70 -15.09 4.06 0.68
C ARG A 70 -13.79 4.10 -0.12
N GLY A 71 -12.77 4.78 0.40
CA GLY A 71 -11.45 4.85 -0.25
C GLY A 71 -10.81 3.47 -0.42
N GLU A 72 -10.94 2.61 0.59
CA GLU A 72 -10.47 1.23 0.52
C GLU A 72 -11.22 0.41 -0.53
N ALA A 73 -12.56 0.51 -0.58
CA ALA A 73 -13.37 -0.18 -1.58
C ALA A 73 -12.99 0.24 -3.02
N ILE A 74 -12.77 1.53 -3.25
CA ILE A 74 -12.32 2.05 -4.55
C ILE A 74 -10.93 1.48 -4.89
N ARG A 75 -10.00 1.51 -3.94
CA ARG A 75 -8.64 1.00 -4.14
C ARG A 75 -8.63 -0.49 -4.47
N GLN A 76 -9.43 -1.29 -3.78
CA GLN A 76 -9.57 -2.72 -4.05
C GLN A 76 -10.17 -2.98 -5.43
N ALA A 77 -11.16 -2.20 -5.86
CA ALA A 77 -11.71 -2.30 -7.20
C ALA A 77 -10.64 -1.99 -8.27
N MET A 78 -9.87 -0.92 -8.10
CA MET A 78 -8.80 -0.55 -9.03
C MET A 78 -7.68 -1.58 -9.12
N ARG A 79 -7.35 -2.24 -8.01
CA ARG A 79 -6.32 -3.30 -7.99
C ARG A 79 -6.66 -4.50 -8.86
N LYS A 80 -7.94 -4.78 -9.12
CA LYS A 80 -8.36 -5.89 -9.98
C LYS A 80 -8.03 -5.63 -11.45
N ASP A 81 -8.02 -4.38 -11.86
CA ASP A 81 -7.91 -3.98 -13.26
C ASP A 81 -6.50 -3.47 -13.62
N LEU A 82 -5.65 -3.24 -12.63
CA LEU A 82 -4.30 -2.71 -12.83
C LEU A 82 -3.24 -3.75 -12.50
N PRO A 83 -2.22 -3.90 -13.37
CA PRO A 83 -1.11 -4.82 -13.09
C PRO A 83 -0.32 -4.33 -11.86
N VAL A 84 0.10 -5.28 -11.03
CA VAL A 84 1.04 -4.99 -9.93
C VAL A 84 2.39 -4.62 -10.54
N LYS A 85 2.91 -3.45 -10.18
CA LYS A 85 4.23 -2.99 -10.61
C LYS A 85 5.21 -3.06 -9.44
N SER A 86 6.43 -3.48 -9.70
CA SER A 86 7.49 -3.45 -8.70
C SER A 86 8.23 -2.11 -8.70
N ILE A 87 8.76 -1.74 -7.55
CA ILE A 87 9.75 -0.67 -7.46
C ILE A 87 11.01 -1.09 -8.23
N PRO A 88 11.59 -0.21 -9.07
CA PRO A 88 12.79 -0.54 -9.84
C PRO A 88 13.92 -1.05 -8.94
N GLY A 89 14.49 -2.19 -9.33
CA GLY A 89 15.60 -2.82 -8.59
C GLY A 89 15.20 -3.70 -7.40
N SER A 90 13.97 -3.61 -6.89
CA SER A 90 13.54 -4.41 -5.73
C SER A 90 13.60 -5.91 -6.00
N ILE A 91 13.13 -6.36 -7.16
CA ILE A 91 13.13 -7.78 -7.55
C ILE A 91 14.56 -8.30 -7.67
N ILE A 92 15.45 -7.53 -8.30
CA ILE A 92 16.86 -7.88 -8.45
C ILE A 92 17.54 -8.02 -7.09
N LEU A 93 17.26 -7.09 -6.16
CA LEU A 93 17.79 -7.16 -4.82
C LEU A 93 17.31 -8.41 -4.08
N ILE A 94 16.01 -8.71 -4.14
CA ILE A 94 15.42 -9.91 -3.53
C ILE A 94 16.11 -11.18 -4.06
N GLN A 95 16.25 -11.29 -5.38
CA GLN A 95 16.90 -12.45 -6.01
C GLN A 95 18.35 -12.61 -5.55
N ARG A 96 19.14 -11.54 -5.56
CA ARG A 96 20.55 -11.58 -5.12
C ARG A 96 20.71 -11.95 -3.65
N LEU A 97 19.83 -11.45 -2.77
CA LEU A 97 19.85 -11.81 -1.37
C LEU A 97 19.50 -13.28 -1.16
N PHE A 98 18.50 -13.78 -1.90
CA PHE A 98 18.11 -15.18 -1.85
C PHE A 98 19.24 -16.10 -2.35
N GLU A 99 19.89 -15.77 -3.49
CA GLU A 99 21.05 -16.50 -4.04
C GLU A 99 22.24 -16.52 -3.07
N ALA A 100 22.38 -15.44 -2.27
CA ALA A 100 23.38 -15.38 -1.20
C ALA A 100 23.00 -16.18 0.05
N GLY A 101 21.89 -16.92 0.04
CA GLY A 101 21.44 -17.75 1.15
C GLY A 101 20.92 -16.95 2.35
N ILE A 102 20.51 -15.69 2.14
CA ILE A 102 19.99 -14.84 3.22
C ILE A 102 18.49 -15.09 3.36
N PRO A 103 17.98 -15.48 4.53
CA PRO A 103 16.55 -15.62 4.80
C PRO A 103 15.81 -14.31 4.59
N LEU A 104 14.68 -14.35 3.86
CA LEU A 104 13.88 -13.18 3.53
C LEU A 104 12.47 -13.30 4.11
N ALA A 105 11.93 -12.17 4.58
CA ALA A 105 10.56 -12.06 5.04
C ALA A 105 9.94 -10.75 4.52
N ILE A 106 8.62 -10.74 4.44
CA ILE A 106 7.82 -9.51 4.26
C ILE A 106 7.05 -9.23 5.55
N ALA A 107 7.06 -7.97 5.98
CA ALA A 107 6.18 -7.45 7.01
C ALA A 107 5.48 -6.19 6.49
N SER A 108 4.17 -6.26 6.25
CA SER A 108 3.38 -5.19 5.66
C SER A 108 2.15 -4.86 6.50
N SER A 109 1.71 -3.61 6.44
CA SER A 109 0.41 -3.18 6.99
C SER A 109 -0.77 -3.60 6.11
N SER A 110 -0.52 -4.10 4.91
CA SER A 110 -1.52 -4.59 3.96
C SER A 110 -2.14 -5.91 4.44
N SER A 111 -3.34 -6.22 3.94
CA SER A 111 -4.03 -7.47 4.27
C SER A 111 -3.26 -8.71 3.77
N ASN A 112 -3.48 -9.84 4.40
CA ASN A 112 -2.91 -11.13 3.97
C ASN A 112 -3.24 -11.42 2.49
N LYS A 113 -4.45 -11.10 2.06
CA LYS A 113 -4.88 -11.24 0.67
C LYS A 113 -4.07 -10.35 -0.28
N ASP A 114 -3.86 -9.09 0.08
CA ASP A 114 -3.11 -8.15 -0.75
C ASP A 114 -1.63 -8.54 -0.86
N ILE A 115 -1.03 -9.00 0.24
CA ILE A 115 0.35 -9.52 0.23
C ILE A 115 0.45 -10.72 -0.70
N ALA A 116 -0.47 -11.69 -0.56
CA ALA A 116 -0.48 -12.88 -1.41
C ALA A 116 -0.61 -12.52 -2.90
N LEU A 117 -1.57 -11.65 -3.25
CA LEU A 117 -1.75 -11.18 -4.63
C LEU A 117 -0.49 -10.51 -5.18
N ALA A 118 0.16 -9.66 -4.41
CA ALA A 118 1.35 -8.94 -4.84
C ALA A 118 2.54 -9.88 -5.09
N VAL A 119 2.85 -10.77 -4.16
CA VAL A 119 4.00 -11.68 -4.30
C VAL A 119 3.78 -12.71 -5.42
N ASP A 120 2.54 -13.14 -5.64
CA ASP A 120 2.19 -14.07 -6.73
C ASP A 120 2.25 -13.36 -8.09
N ALA A 121 1.69 -12.16 -8.20
CA ALA A 121 1.71 -11.38 -9.43
C ALA A 121 3.14 -11.00 -9.87
N LEU A 122 4.03 -10.77 -8.92
CA LEU A 122 5.45 -10.47 -9.19
C LEU A 122 6.33 -11.72 -9.31
N GLY A 123 5.79 -12.92 -9.04
CA GLY A 123 6.54 -14.17 -9.07
C GLY A 123 7.63 -14.28 -8.01
N ILE A 124 7.51 -13.55 -6.90
CA ILE A 124 8.55 -13.47 -5.86
C ILE A 124 8.25 -14.29 -4.61
N ARG A 125 7.07 -14.89 -4.52
CA ARG A 125 6.68 -15.73 -3.37
C ARG A 125 7.76 -16.75 -2.96
N PRO A 126 8.40 -17.49 -3.90
CA PRO A 126 9.38 -18.52 -3.54
C PRO A 126 10.62 -18.00 -2.79
N TYR A 127 10.91 -16.71 -2.87
CA TYR A 127 12.08 -16.12 -2.21
C TYR A 127 11.85 -15.83 -0.72
N PHE A 128 10.59 -15.79 -0.27
CA PHE A 128 10.25 -15.42 1.10
C PHE A 128 9.83 -16.63 1.92
N GLN A 129 10.44 -16.77 3.09
CA GLN A 129 10.14 -17.84 4.06
C GLN A 129 8.92 -17.47 4.91
N VAL A 130 8.72 -16.17 5.17
CA VAL A 130 7.66 -15.64 6.04
C VAL A 130 7.02 -14.42 5.43
N LEU A 131 5.69 -14.39 5.44
CA LEU A 131 4.87 -13.23 5.09
C LEU A 131 4.03 -12.86 6.30
N VAL A 132 4.14 -11.62 6.77
CA VAL A 132 3.41 -11.11 7.95
C VAL A 132 2.55 -9.92 7.53
N SER A 133 1.26 -10.01 7.83
CA SER A 133 0.30 -8.92 7.69
C SER A 133 0.13 -8.17 9.02
N GLY A 134 -0.16 -6.87 8.94
CA GLY A 134 -0.61 -6.11 10.09
C GLY A 134 -1.92 -6.63 10.68
N GLU A 135 -2.72 -7.39 9.92
CA GLU A 135 -3.95 -8.05 10.40
C GLU A 135 -3.65 -9.13 11.44
N ASP A 136 -2.47 -9.75 11.39
CA ASP A 136 -2.05 -10.82 12.28
C ASP A 136 -1.39 -10.29 13.57
N CYS A 137 -1.24 -8.97 13.69
CA CYS A 137 -0.52 -8.33 14.78
C CYS A 137 -1.47 -7.57 15.71
N ALA A 138 -1.28 -7.71 17.03
CA ALA A 138 -2.03 -6.95 18.03
C ALA A 138 -1.76 -5.43 17.97
N ARG A 139 -0.63 -5.02 17.38
CA ARG A 139 -0.24 -3.63 17.15
C ARG A 139 0.36 -3.50 15.74
N SER A 140 0.02 -2.41 15.06
CA SER A 140 0.68 -2.03 13.81
C SER A 140 2.15 -1.67 14.05
N LYS A 141 2.90 -1.55 12.97
CA LYS A 141 4.28 -1.03 13.01
C LYS A 141 4.34 0.29 13.78
N PRO A 142 5.42 0.51 14.54
CA PRO A 142 5.67 1.77 15.23
C PRO A 142 5.76 2.95 14.27
#